data_f09e0baef62003fbc24a4d7ea13d6d90
#
_entry.id   f09e0baef62003fbc24a4d7ea13d6d90
#
_cell.length_a   1.000
_cell.length_b   1.000
_cell.length_c   1.000
_cell.angle_alpha   90.00
_cell.angle_beta   90.00
_cell.angle_gamma   90.00
#
_symmetry.space_group_name_H-M   'P 1'
#
loop_
_entity.id
_entity.type
_entity.pdbx_description
1 polymer ?
#
loop_
_entity_poly.entity_id
_entity_poly.type
_entity_poly.pdbx_seq_one_letter_code
_entity_poly.pdbx_strand_id
1 'polypeptide(L)'
;EISRASAAVGLSYSAHSNLCVNQLRLNGNEEQKKKFLPELISGEKVGALAMSETGAGSDVVGMKTIATKNGDRFILNGSKMWITNGPNADTLVVYAKTDPGAGKHGITAFIIEKEMKGFSTSSKLDKNGNARFKHL
;
A
#
# COMPACT_ATOMS: atom_id res chain seq x y z
N GLU A 1 15.40 -17.23 -7.96
CA GLU A 1 16.56 -17.50 -7.08
C GLU A 1 16.34 -16.97 -5.66
N ILE A 2 15.94 -15.69 -5.47
CA ILE A 2 15.71 -15.10 -4.12
C ILE A 2 14.74 -15.97 -3.30
N SER A 3 13.61 -16.35 -3.88
CA SER A 3 12.58 -17.16 -3.17
C SER A 3 13.06 -18.61 -2.88
N ARG A 4 14.04 -19.12 -3.60
CA ARG A 4 14.68 -20.42 -3.30
C ARG A 4 15.55 -20.33 -2.04
N ALA A 5 16.24 -19.21 -1.87
CA ALA A 5 17.08 -18.97 -0.69
C ALA A 5 16.22 -18.60 0.55
N SER A 6 15.20 -17.76 0.36
CA SER A 6 14.27 -17.33 1.41
C SER A 6 12.92 -16.92 0.83
N ALA A 7 11.88 -17.67 1.15
CA ALA A 7 10.51 -17.37 0.72
C ALA A 7 10.03 -16.04 1.32
N ALA A 8 10.39 -15.73 2.57
CA ALA A 8 10.00 -14.49 3.24
C ALA A 8 10.62 -13.25 2.56
N VAL A 9 11.90 -13.31 2.21
CA VAL A 9 12.58 -12.24 1.46
C VAL A 9 11.99 -12.11 0.06
N GLY A 10 11.74 -13.23 -0.62
CA GLY A 10 11.11 -13.25 -1.94
C GLY A 10 9.73 -12.60 -1.95
N LEU A 11 8.91 -12.86 -0.91
CA LEU A 11 7.59 -12.24 -0.75
C LEU A 11 7.69 -10.73 -0.53
N SER A 12 8.56 -10.28 0.37
CA SER A 12 8.77 -8.87 0.68
C SER A 12 9.30 -8.10 -0.53
N TYR A 13 10.27 -8.67 -1.26
CA TYR A 13 10.80 -8.12 -2.50
C TYR A 13 9.70 -8.01 -3.58
N SER A 14 8.90 -9.07 -3.73
CA SER A 14 7.81 -9.08 -4.72
C SER A 14 6.74 -8.04 -4.42
N ALA A 15 6.35 -7.87 -3.15
CA ALA A 15 5.39 -6.85 -2.75
C ALA A 15 5.93 -5.42 -2.99
N HIS A 16 7.22 -5.20 -2.72
CA HIS A 16 7.88 -3.93 -3.04
C HIS A 16 7.92 -3.68 -4.55
N SER A 17 8.55 -4.56 -5.32
CA SER A 17 8.85 -4.35 -6.74
C SER A 17 7.64 -4.51 -7.64
N ASN A 18 6.89 -5.63 -7.50
CA ASN A 18 5.81 -5.97 -8.44
C ASN A 18 4.48 -5.30 -8.08
N LEU A 19 4.26 -4.99 -6.80
CA LEU A 19 3.02 -4.32 -6.40
C LEU A 19 3.21 -2.81 -6.30
N CYS A 20 4.06 -2.30 -5.40
CA CYS A 20 4.19 -0.86 -5.19
C CYS A 20 4.90 -0.15 -6.35
N VAL A 21 6.15 -0.54 -6.65
CA VAL A 21 6.97 0.12 -7.70
C VAL A 21 6.31 0.00 -9.06
N ASN A 22 5.82 -1.17 -9.42
CA ASN A 22 5.17 -1.39 -10.71
C ASN A 22 3.86 -0.61 -10.85
N GLN A 23 3.09 -0.47 -9.77
CA GLN A 23 1.87 0.34 -9.76
C GLN A 23 2.19 1.82 -10.04
N LEU A 24 3.20 2.37 -9.36
CA LEU A 24 3.67 3.73 -9.60
C LEU A 24 4.22 3.92 -11.01
N ARG A 25 4.99 2.96 -11.51
CA ARG A 25 5.54 2.98 -12.87
C ARG A 25 4.46 3.04 -13.94
N LEU A 26 3.41 2.23 -13.80
CA LEU A 26 2.34 2.10 -14.79
C LEU A 26 1.32 3.24 -14.74
N ASN A 27 0.98 3.71 -13.54
CA ASN A 27 -0.18 4.57 -13.32
C ASN A 27 0.16 5.95 -12.73
N GLY A 28 1.38 6.15 -12.26
CA GLY A 28 1.84 7.44 -11.76
C GLY A 28 2.03 8.45 -12.90
N ASN A 29 1.76 9.74 -12.63
CA ASN A 29 2.16 10.81 -13.52
C ASN A 29 3.68 11.03 -13.47
N GLU A 30 4.23 11.87 -14.36
CA GLU A 30 5.68 12.06 -14.46
C GLU A 30 6.30 12.69 -13.20
N GLU A 31 5.57 13.57 -12.51
CA GLU A 31 6.03 14.16 -11.25
C GLU A 31 6.11 13.12 -10.13
N GLN A 32 5.08 12.27 -10.01
CA GLN A 32 5.06 11.16 -9.05
C GLN A 32 6.16 10.15 -9.34
N LYS A 33 6.36 9.77 -10.59
CA LYS A 33 7.45 8.86 -10.98
C LYS A 33 8.82 9.45 -10.63
N LYS A 34 9.05 10.71 -10.97
CA LYS A 34 10.30 11.42 -10.64
C LYS A 34 10.55 11.50 -9.13
N LYS A 35 9.50 11.73 -8.34
CA LYS A 35 9.61 11.88 -6.90
C LYS A 35 9.87 10.53 -6.21
N PHE A 36 9.15 9.48 -6.58
CA PHE A 36 9.10 8.26 -5.77
C PHE A 36 9.93 7.10 -6.33
N LEU A 37 10.02 6.95 -7.65
CA LEU A 37 10.66 5.77 -8.23
C LEU A 37 12.17 5.66 -7.96
N PRO A 38 12.98 6.73 -8.00
CA PRO A 38 14.42 6.59 -7.81
C PRO A 38 14.79 5.93 -6.48
N GLU A 39 14.26 6.40 -5.36
CA GLU A 39 14.56 5.88 -4.03
C GLU A 39 13.95 4.48 -3.78
N LEU A 40 12.80 4.20 -4.41
CA LEU A 40 12.20 2.86 -4.37
C LEU A 40 13.02 1.86 -5.20
N ILE A 41 13.49 2.23 -6.39
CA ILE A 41 14.27 1.35 -7.26
C ILE A 41 15.66 1.07 -6.68
N SER A 42 16.30 2.08 -6.06
CA SER A 42 17.60 1.89 -5.37
C SER A 42 17.48 1.03 -4.11
N GLY A 43 16.28 0.89 -3.55
CA GLY A 43 16.05 0.21 -2.27
C GLY A 43 16.31 1.08 -1.04
N GLU A 44 16.57 2.36 -1.24
CA GLU A 44 16.72 3.35 -0.17
C GLU A 44 15.42 3.53 0.61
N LYS A 45 14.28 3.43 -0.09
CA LYS A 45 12.93 3.41 0.49
C LYS A 45 12.21 2.09 0.20
N VAL A 46 11.43 1.67 1.17
CA VAL A 46 10.62 0.46 1.06
C VAL A 46 9.20 0.82 0.63
N GLY A 47 8.70 0.09 -0.37
CA GLY A 47 7.34 0.24 -0.88
C GLY A 47 6.39 -0.85 -0.40
N ALA A 48 5.12 -0.49 -0.21
CA ALA A 48 4.02 -1.43 0.04
C ALA A 48 2.77 -1.07 -0.77
N LEU A 49 1.89 -2.04 -0.95
CA LEU A 49 0.57 -1.83 -1.54
C LEU A 49 -0.50 -2.23 -0.52
N ALA A 50 -1.40 -1.30 -0.21
CA ALA A 50 -2.42 -1.45 0.80
C ALA A 50 -3.82 -1.44 0.18
N MET A 51 -4.34 -2.64 -0.11
CA MET A 51 -5.65 -2.85 -0.69
C MET A 51 -6.59 -3.53 0.31
N SER A 52 -6.16 -4.64 0.90
CA SER A 52 -6.97 -5.51 1.76
C SER A 52 -7.38 -4.86 3.08
N GLU A 53 -8.56 -5.24 3.55
CA GLU A 53 -9.12 -4.87 4.86
C GLU A 53 -9.63 -6.12 5.59
N THR A 54 -9.95 -6.01 6.87
CA THR A 54 -10.45 -7.13 7.67
C THR A 54 -11.68 -7.78 7.05
N GLY A 55 -12.56 -7.00 6.44
CA GLY A 55 -13.80 -7.47 5.78
C GLY A 55 -13.75 -7.47 4.25
N ALA A 56 -12.60 -7.16 3.62
CA ALA A 56 -12.46 -7.02 2.17
C ALA A 56 -11.11 -7.57 1.70
N GLY A 57 -11.03 -8.86 1.49
CA GLY A 57 -9.89 -9.56 0.90
C GLY A 57 -10.06 -9.73 -0.60
N SER A 58 -10.63 -10.86 -1.02
CA SER A 58 -10.92 -11.14 -2.44
C SER A 58 -11.98 -10.19 -3.02
N ASP A 59 -12.96 -9.79 -2.23
CA ASP A 59 -13.92 -8.74 -2.59
C ASP A 59 -13.33 -7.36 -2.28
N VAL A 60 -12.48 -6.87 -3.16
CA VAL A 60 -11.85 -5.55 -3.05
C VAL A 60 -12.89 -4.41 -3.10
N VAL A 61 -13.98 -4.60 -3.84
CA VAL A 61 -15.05 -3.59 -3.94
C VAL A 61 -15.79 -3.42 -2.61
N GLY A 62 -15.77 -4.44 -1.76
CA GLY A 62 -16.31 -4.40 -0.40
C GLY A 62 -15.50 -3.55 0.61
N MET A 63 -14.36 -2.95 0.20
CA MET A 63 -13.56 -2.11 1.11
C MET A 63 -14.37 -0.98 1.72
N LYS A 64 -14.01 -0.60 2.95
CA LYS A 64 -14.67 0.47 3.73
C LYS A 64 -13.84 1.75 3.84
N THR A 65 -12.54 1.70 3.51
CA THR A 65 -11.70 2.90 3.48
C THR A 65 -12.25 3.90 2.48
N ILE A 66 -12.50 5.12 2.94
CA ILE A 66 -13.08 6.22 2.16
C ILE A 66 -12.07 7.35 2.05
N ALA A 67 -11.99 7.96 0.88
CA ALA A 67 -11.25 9.18 0.62
C ALA A 67 -12.25 10.32 0.32
N THR A 68 -12.41 11.22 1.27
CA THR A 68 -13.32 12.37 1.15
C THR A 68 -12.55 13.58 0.63
N LYS A 69 -13.05 14.20 -0.42
CA LYS A 69 -12.45 15.43 -0.97
C LYS A 69 -12.65 16.61 -0.01
N ASN A 70 -11.58 17.34 0.26
CA ASN A 70 -11.57 18.53 1.09
C ASN A 70 -10.72 19.62 0.42
N GLY A 71 -11.35 20.49 -0.36
CA GLY A 71 -10.67 21.47 -1.21
C GLY A 71 -9.83 20.79 -2.30
N ASP A 72 -8.53 21.05 -2.29
CA ASP A 72 -7.53 20.49 -3.20
C ASP A 72 -6.94 19.15 -2.74
N ARG A 73 -7.37 18.64 -1.58
CA ARG A 73 -6.85 17.43 -0.93
C ARG A 73 -7.91 16.38 -0.72
N PHE A 74 -7.45 15.19 -0.33
CA PHE A 74 -8.31 14.12 0.16
C PHE A 74 -7.97 13.76 1.60
N ILE A 75 -9.00 13.48 2.39
CA ILE A 75 -8.86 12.91 3.73
C ILE A 75 -9.23 11.44 3.64
N LEU A 76 -8.26 10.57 3.93
CA LEU A 76 -8.47 9.12 3.95
C LEU A 76 -8.86 8.69 5.36
N ASN A 77 -9.97 7.94 5.46
CA ASN A 77 -10.45 7.35 6.70
C ASN A 77 -10.68 5.85 6.49
N GLY A 78 -10.00 5.03 7.26
CA GLY A 78 -10.11 3.57 7.21
C GLY A 78 -8.87 2.89 7.75
N SER A 79 -8.87 1.57 7.64
CA SER A 79 -7.74 0.74 8.05
C SER A 79 -7.51 -0.37 7.02
N LYS A 80 -6.25 -0.72 6.81
CA LYS A 80 -5.83 -1.80 5.93
C LYS A 80 -5.21 -2.94 6.74
N MET A 81 -5.30 -4.17 6.25
CA MET A 81 -4.83 -5.35 6.95
C MET A 81 -4.04 -6.28 6.04
N TRP A 82 -3.08 -7.03 6.62
CA TRP A 82 -2.23 -7.98 5.92
C TRP A 82 -1.34 -7.36 4.83
N ILE A 83 -0.88 -6.15 5.08
CA ILE A 83 -0.06 -5.42 4.12
C ILE A 83 1.41 -5.83 4.27
N THR A 84 1.91 -6.57 3.28
CA THR A 84 3.33 -6.94 3.22
C THR A 84 4.19 -5.68 3.13
N ASN A 85 5.23 -5.61 3.95
CA ASN A 85 6.09 -4.44 4.19
C ASN A 85 5.39 -3.25 4.89
N GLY A 86 4.07 -3.26 5.15
CA GLY A 86 3.31 -2.13 5.67
C GLY A 86 3.99 -1.37 6.82
N PRO A 87 4.38 -2.04 7.93
CA PRO A 87 5.02 -1.36 9.07
C PRO A 87 6.41 -0.77 8.79
N ASN A 88 7.07 -1.21 7.73
CA ASN A 88 8.42 -0.78 7.35
C ASN A 88 8.42 0.12 6.10
N ALA A 89 7.28 0.26 5.45
CA ALA A 89 7.18 1.00 4.20
C ALA A 89 7.32 2.51 4.42
N ASP A 90 8.11 3.16 3.58
CA ASP A 90 8.25 4.60 3.51
C ASP A 90 7.22 5.21 2.54
N THR A 91 6.85 4.42 1.52
CA THR A 91 5.85 4.80 0.51
C THR A 91 4.83 3.68 0.34
N LEU A 92 3.55 4.01 0.41
CA LEU A 92 2.47 3.06 0.23
C LEU A 92 1.54 3.49 -0.91
N VAL A 93 1.15 2.55 -1.75
CA VAL A 93 0.00 2.73 -2.65
C VAL A 93 -1.24 2.21 -1.93
N VAL A 94 -2.14 3.11 -1.54
CA VAL A 94 -3.34 2.82 -0.75
C VAL A 94 -4.59 2.98 -1.60
N TYR A 95 -5.45 1.98 -1.64
CA TYR A 95 -6.73 2.06 -2.34
C TYR A 95 -7.85 2.48 -1.39
N ALA A 96 -8.64 3.47 -1.80
CA ALA A 96 -9.80 3.96 -1.04
C ALA A 96 -10.96 4.32 -1.99
N LYS A 97 -12.18 4.30 -1.46
CA LYS A 97 -13.36 4.76 -2.20
C LYS A 97 -13.43 6.28 -2.23
N THR A 98 -13.43 6.84 -3.42
CA THR A 98 -13.75 8.26 -3.68
C THR A 98 -15.22 8.45 -4.02
N ASP A 99 -15.87 7.41 -4.56
CA ASP A 99 -17.32 7.33 -4.78
C ASP A 99 -17.84 5.95 -4.35
N PRO A 100 -18.43 5.82 -3.16
CA PRO A 100 -18.97 4.55 -2.67
C PRO A 100 -20.09 3.96 -3.53
N GLY A 101 -20.82 4.80 -4.29
CA GLY A 101 -21.94 4.37 -5.13
C GLY A 101 -21.51 3.80 -6.49
N ALA A 102 -20.30 4.09 -6.96
CA ALA A 102 -19.82 3.71 -8.29
C ALA A 102 -19.15 2.31 -8.35
N GLY A 103 -19.25 1.50 -7.27
CA GLY A 103 -18.66 0.16 -7.23
C GLY A 103 -17.15 0.20 -7.51
N LYS A 104 -16.67 -0.65 -8.43
CA LYS A 104 -15.24 -0.71 -8.79
C LYS A 104 -14.69 0.57 -9.42
N HIS A 105 -15.56 1.36 -10.06
CA HIS A 105 -15.16 2.62 -10.70
C HIS A 105 -15.03 3.78 -9.72
N GLY A 106 -15.51 3.61 -8.48
CA GLY A 106 -15.38 4.58 -7.39
C GLY A 106 -14.12 4.39 -6.53
N ILE A 107 -13.19 3.53 -6.92
CA ILE A 107 -11.95 3.27 -6.17
C ILE A 107 -10.79 4.00 -6.81
N THR A 108 -10.02 4.70 -5.97
CA THR A 108 -8.84 5.47 -6.38
C THR A 108 -7.61 5.00 -5.60
N ALA A 109 -6.46 4.99 -6.25
CA ALA A 109 -5.17 4.72 -5.63
C ALA A 109 -4.52 6.04 -5.18
N PHE A 110 -4.05 6.07 -3.93
CA PHE A 110 -3.36 7.20 -3.32
C PHE A 110 -1.93 6.82 -2.97
N ILE A 111 -0.99 7.73 -3.15
CA ILE A 111 0.38 7.58 -2.66
C ILE A 111 0.43 8.18 -1.27
N ILE A 112 0.79 7.37 -0.28
CA ILE A 112 0.94 7.77 1.12
C ILE A 112 2.41 7.66 1.50
N GLU A 113 2.96 8.72 2.07
CA GLU A 113 4.29 8.76 2.68
C GLU A 113 4.15 8.52 4.19
N LYS A 114 5.10 7.81 4.78
CA LYS A 114 5.07 7.39 6.20
C LYS A 114 4.91 8.56 7.18
N GLU A 115 5.45 9.71 6.84
CA GLU A 115 5.42 10.92 7.66
C GLU A 115 4.12 11.72 7.55
N MET A 116 3.19 11.31 6.69
CA MET A 116 1.91 12.01 6.55
C MET A 116 1.12 12.00 7.85
N LYS A 117 0.63 13.17 8.25
CA LYS A 117 -0.15 13.33 9.47
C LYS A 117 -1.39 12.45 9.44
N GLY A 118 -1.59 11.69 10.51
CA GLY A 118 -2.71 10.78 10.67
C GLY A 118 -2.44 9.35 10.16
N PHE A 119 -1.30 9.12 9.50
CA PHE A 119 -0.88 7.77 9.16
C PHE A 119 -0.24 7.11 10.39
N SER A 120 -0.60 5.86 10.64
CA SER A 120 0.02 5.05 11.69
C SER A 120 -0.02 3.57 11.33
N THR A 121 0.94 2.82 11.85
CA THR A 121 0.99 1.37 11.74
C THR A 121 0.93 0.73 13.11
N SER A 122 0.21 -0.38 13.25
CA SER A 122 0.23 -1.16 14.48
C SER A 122 1.33 -2.23 14.46
N SER A 123 1.50 -2.95 15.58
CA SER A 123 2.57 -3.94 15.75
C SER A 123 2.49 -5.10 14.74
N LYS A 124 3.65 -5.67 14.40
CA LYS A 124 3.82 -6.82 13.50
C LYS A 124 3.10 -8.07 14.01
N LEU A 125 2.44 -8.82 13.12
CA LEU A 125 1.86 -10.14 13.42
C LEU A 125 2.97 -11.20 13.53
N ASP A 126 2.89 -12.06 14.53
CA ASP A 126 3.72 -13.27 14.60
C ASP A 126 3.12 -14.34 13.67
N LYS A 127 3.82 -14.63 12.58
CA LYS A 127 3.42 -15.69 11.63
C LYS A 127 4.61 -16.62 11.43
N ASN A 128 4.45 -17.88 11.78
CA ASN A 128 5.41 -18.98 11.68
C ASN A 128 6.47 -18.79 10.57
N GLY A 129 7.59 -18.13 10.89
CA GLY A 129 8.72 -17.90 9.99
C GLY A 129 8.54 -16.88 8.87
N ASN A 130 7.34 -16.35 8.63
CA ASN A 130 7.06 -15.28 7.67
C ASN A 130 6.98 -13.92 8.36
N ALA A 131 7.39 -12.87 7.65
CA ALA A 131 7.39 -11.51 8.16
C ALA A 131 6.05 -11.13 8.83
N ARG A 132 6.15 -10.51 9.99
CA ARG A 132 5.04 -10.19 10.90
C ARG A 132 4.46 -8.84 10.54
N PHE A 133 3.20 -8.76 10.15
CA PHE A 133 2.53 -7.51 9.85
C PHE A 133 1.18 -7.44 10.56
N LYS A 134 0.92 -6.36 11.28
CA LYS A 134 -0.39 -5.97 11.80
C LYS A 134 -0.82 -4.69 11.12
N HIS A 135 -2.09 -4.38 11.21
CA HIS A 135 -2.82 -3.20 10.75
C HIS A 135 -2.02 -1.97 10.28
N LEU A 136 -2.40 -1.46 9.13
CA LEU A 136 -2.40 -0.02 8.88
C LEU A 136 -3.67 0.58 9.45
#